data_d16a3ca3bacfd2e0abd986c28afb3119
#
_entry.id   d16a3ca3bacfd2e0abd986c28afb3119
#
_cell.length_a   1.000
_cell.length_b   1.000
_cell.length_c   1.000
_cell.angle_alpha   90.00
_cell.angle_beta   90.00
_cell.angle_gamma   90.00
#
_symmetry.space_group_name_H-M   'P 1'
#
loop_
_entity.id
_entity.type
_entity.pdbx_description
1 polymer ?
#
loop_
_entity_poly.entity_id
_entity_poly.type
_entity_poly.pdbx_seq_one_letter_code
_entity_poly.pdbx_strand_id
1 'polypeptide(L)'
;NEVLDFWSGLGYYRRAKNLHLTSKIISNQFNGIFPLEKNEIIKLPGVGEYTAAAIRAIAKDEKDTVVDANIERVIARIFYLKKPIKQIKKEIKQNAEKLTPKLSNGDYIQALMDIGSLICTPKDPTCDNCPIEKFCITKKKNAVNEIPKKIIKNDKPVREGIVYWIKNKNNQILLKRREENGLLPGMLEFPSYNWSKNKINENDKKILSIKNTKKLEKKVMHEFSH
;
A
#
# COMPACT_ATOMS: atom_id res chain seq x y z
N ASN A 1 0.77 16.34 15.94
CA ASN A 1 0.32 16.77 14.61
C ASN A 1 1.48 17.05 13.65
N GLU A 2 2.64 17.46 14.14
CA GLU A 2 3.84 17.75 13.33
C GLU A 2 4.21 16.61 12.36
N VAL A 3 4.16 15.34 12.82
CA VAL A 3 4.45 14.18 11.97
C VAL A 3 3.50 14.12 10.74
N LEU A 4 2.22 14.44 10.93
CA LEU A 4 1.25 14.45 9.82
C LEU A 4 1.45 15.66 8.91
N ASP A 5 1.91 16.79 9.46
CA ASP A 5 2.20 17.99 8.69
C ASP A 5 3.40 17.75 7.77
N PHE A 6 4.49 17.13 8.26
CA PHE A 6 5.62 16.68 7.44
C PHE A 6 5.25 15.60 6.43
N TRP A 7 4.26 14.77 6.72
CA TRP A 7 3.79 13.70 5.82
C TRP A 7 2.79 14.20 4.78
N SER A 8 2.42 15.49 4.82
CA SER A 8 1.39 16.05 3.96
C SER A 8 1.73 15.84 2.47
N GLY A 9 0.74 15.38 1.69
CA GLY A 9 0.91 15.11 0.27
C GLY A 9 1.46 13.71 -0.10
N LEU A 10 2.08 12.98 0.83
CA LEU A 10 2.65 11.65 0.55
C LEU A 10 1.60 10.53 0.51
N GLY A 11 0.38 10.78 0.97
CA GLY A 11 -0.68 9.78 1.04
C GLY A 11 -0.43 8.68 2.08
N TYR A 12 -1.33 7.68 2.15
CA TYR A 12 -1.22 6.56 3.09
C TYR A 12 -0.94 7.00 4.55
N TYR A 13 -1.64 7.99 5.04
CA TYR A 13 -1.42 8.66 6.34
C TYR A 13 -1.44 7.72 7.56
N ARG A 14 -2.06 6.53 7.42
CA ARG A 14 -1.97 5.47 8.44
C ARG A 14 -0.53 5.04 8.70
N ARG A 15 0.36 5.09 7.69
CA ARG A 15 1.79 4.79 7.87
C ARG A 15 2.46 5.80 8.79
N ALA A 16 2.19 7.09 8.61
CA ALA A 16 2.71 8.14 9.47
C ALA A 16 2.23 8.00 10.92
N LYS A 17 0.93 7.74 11.11
CA LYS A 17 0.36 7.48 12.44
C LYS A 17 0.99 6.26 13.10
N ASN A 18 1.11 5.16 12.38
CA ASN A 18 1.72 3.93 12.88
C ASN A 18 3.21 4.13 13.21
N LEU A 19 3.98 4.81 12.34
CA LEU A 19 5.37 5.14 12.58
C LEU A 19 5.54 5.95 13.88
N HIS A 20 4.72 6.96 14.09
CA HIS A 20 4.72 7.78 15.29
C HIS A 20 4.33 6.97 16.55
N LEU A 21 3.34 6.09 16.47
CA LEU A 21 2.97 5.20 17.57
C LEU A 21 4.11 4.22 17.89
N THR A 22 4.71 3.63 16.86
CA THR A 22 5.85 2.71 17.01
C THR A 22 7.04 3.42 17.67
N SER A 23 7.39 4.64 17.27
CA SER A 23 8.49 5.38 17.90
C SER A 23 8.24 5.64 19.38
N LYS A 24 7.01 5.94 19.78
CA LYS A 24 6.63 6.08 21.20
C LYS A 24 6.74 4.78 21.97
N ILE A 25 6.31 3.66 21.38
CA ILE A 25 6.45 2.33 22.01
C ILE A 25 7.92 1.99 22.22
N ILE A 26 8.76 2.20 21.18
CA ILE A 26 10.19 1.94 21.27
C ILE A 26 10.84 2.82 22.36
N SER A 27 10.53 4.10 22.40
CA SER A 27 11.05 5.00 23.44
C SER A 27 10.63 4.57 24.84
N ASN A 28 9.34 4.25 25.05
CA ASN A 28 8.79 4.06 26.40
C ASN A 28 8.93 2.62 26.92
N GLN A 29 8.90 1.60 26.05
CA GLN A 29 8.89 0.19 26.44
C GLN A 29 10.23 -0.51 26.17
N PHE A 30 11.00 0.00 25.23
CA PHE A 30 12.28 -0.57 24.82
C PHE A 30 13.48 0.36 25.07
N ASN A 31 13.30 1.44 25.86
CA ASN A 31 14.35 2.42 26.18
C ASN A 31 15.06 3.00 24.94
N GLY A 32 14.35 3.18 23.85
CA GLY A 32 14.91 3.68 22.58
C GLY A 32 15.64 2.62 21.75
N ILE A 33 15.76 1.38 22.20
CA ILE A 33 16.43 0.29 21.50
C ILE A 33 15.39 -0.46 20.66
N PHE A 34 15.62 -0.56 19.34
CA PHE A 34 14.70 -1.29 18.45
C PHE A 34 14.78 -2.81 18.74
N PRO A 35 13.63 -3.48 18.96
CA PRO A 35 13.61 -4.92 19.22
C PRO A 35 14.12 -5.72 18.02
N LEU A 36 14.79 -6.84 18.24
CA LEU A 36 15.36 -7.69 17.21
C LEU A 36 14.54 -8.96 16.96
N GLU A 37 13.81 -9.38 17.98
CA GLU A 37 13.00 -10.59 17.90
C GLU A 37 11.76 -10.37 17.02
N LYS A 38 11.55 -11.26 16.05
CA LYS A 38 10.43 -11.15 15.08
C LYS A 38 9.08 -11.00 15.78
N ASN A 39 8.87 -11.75 16.85
CA ASN A 39 7.62 -11.73 17.63
C ASN A 39 7.37 -10.40 18.35
N GLU A 40 8.41 -9.63 18.64
CA GLU A 40 8.29 -8.28 19.21
C GLU A 40 8.05 -7.25 18.09
N ILE A 41 8.79 -7.36 17.00
CA ILE A 41 8.67 -6.46 15.86
C ILE A 41 7.26 -6.50 15.27
N ILE A 42 6.64 -7.68 15.14
CA ILE A 42 5.27 -7.84 14.59
C ILE A 42 4.20 -7.17 15.45
N LYS A 43 4.43 -7.01 16.77
CA LYS A 43 3.49 -6.33 17.66
C LYS A 43 3.48 -4.81 17.49
N LEU A 44 4.48 -4.25 16.82
CA LEU A 44 4.57 -2.80 16.59
C LEU A 44 3.49 -2.33 15.61
N PRO A 45 2.87 -1.16 15.84
CA PRO A 45 1.82 -0.63 14.99
C PRO A 45 2.24 -0.52 13.52
N GLY A 46 1.46 -1.11 12.62
CA GLY A 46 1.73 -1.07 11.18
C GLY A 46 2.80 -2.03 10.67
N VAL A 47 3.36 -2.85 11.54
CA VAL A 47 4.33 -3.87 11.18
C VAL A 47 3.63 -5.22 11.03
N GLY A 48 3.61 -5.73 9.81
CA GLY A 48 3.15 -7.10 9.48
C GLY A 48 4.34 -8.02 9.23
N GLU A 49 4.04 -9.29 8.91
CA GLU A 49 5.03 -10.33 8.59
C GLU A 49 6.10 -9.85 7.58
N TYR A 50 5.64 -9.23 6.49
CA TYR A 50 6.52 -8.68 5.46
C TYR A 50 7.48 -7.61 6.02
N THR A 51 6.94 -6.62 6.75
CA THR A 51 7.73 -5.50 7.27
C THR A 51 8.72 -6.00 8.33
N ALA A 52 8.31 -6.93 9.20
CA ALA A 52 9.18 -7.53 10.19
C ALA A 52 10.34 -8.29 9.52
N ALA A 53 10.05 -9.12 8.52
CA ALA A 53 11.07 -9.84 7.77
C ALA A 53 12.03 -8.88 7.05
N ALA A 54 11.53 -7.81 6.44
CA ALA A 54 12.35 -6.81 5.75
C ALA A 54 13.28 -6.06 6.73
N ILE A 55 12.78 -5.66 7.90
CA ILE A 55 13.60 -5.01 8.94
C ILE A 55 14.72 -5.95 9.39
N ARG A 56 14.41 -7.21 9.69
CA ARG A 56 15.41 -8.19 10.13
C ARG A 56 16.46 -8.46 9.05
N ALA A 57 16.01 -8.68 7.80
CA ALA A 57 16.92 -8.96 6.71
C ALA A 57 17.81 -7.77 6.36
N ILE A 58 17.23 -6.58 6.19
CA ILE A 58 17.96 -5.40 5.66
C ILE A 58 18.76 -4.70 6.76
N ALA A 59 18.19 -4.54 7.96
CA ALA A 59 18.85 -3.78 9.02
C ALA A 59 19.78 -4.64 9.92
N LYS A 60 19.63 -5.96 9.90
CA LYS A 60 20.36 -6.89 10.79
C LYS A 60 21.04 -8.02 10.05
N ASP A 61 20.89 -8.12 8.75
CA ASP A 61 21.37 -9.25 7.90
C ASP A 61 20.92 -10.63 8.40
N GLU A 62 19.82 -10.66 9.16
CA GLU A 62 19.22 -11.90 9.66
C GLU A 62 18.58 -12.68 8.51
N LYS A 63 18.75 -14.01 8.52
CA LYS A 63 18.07 -14.86 7.54
C LYS A 63 16.57 -14.83 7.73
N ASP A 64 15.89 -13.98 6.97
CA ASP A 64 14.43 -13.94 6.90
C ASP A 64 13.99 -13.78 5.44
N THR A 65 12.88 -14.43 5.06
CA THR A 65 12.41 -14.42 3.69
C THR A 65 11.42 -13.30 3.49
N VAL A 66 11.79 -12.35 2.65
CA VAL A 66 10.96 -11.20 2.29
C VAL A 66 10.30 -11.46 0.95
N VAL A 67 8.97 -11.27 0.89
CA VAL A 67 8.20 -11.43 -0.35
C VAL A 67 7.22 -10.27 -0.49
N ASP A 68 7.57 -9.31 -1.35
CA ASP A 68 6.69 -8.23 -1.80
C ASP A 68 6.12 -8.54 -3.19
N ALA A 69 5.32 -7.63 -3.74
CA ALA A 69 4.73 -7.80 -5.07
C ALA A 69 5.76 -7.90 -6.21
N ASN A 70 6.94 -7.30 -6.06
CA ASN A 70 8.03 -7.39 -7.02
C ASN A 70 8.67 -8.78 -6.94
N ILE A 71 9.00 -9.22 -5.73
CA ILE A 71 9.58 -10.53 -5.47
C ILE A 71 8.60 -11.65 -5.84
N GLU A 72 7.30 -11.51 -5.53
CA GLU A 72 6.26 -12.45 -5.98
C GLU A 72 6.33 -12.67 -7.50
N ARG A 73 6.47 -11.60 -8.27
CA ARG A 73 6.58 -11.67 -9.74
C ARG A 73 7.88 -12.30 -10.20
N VAL A 74 9.01 -11.91 -9.60
CA VAL A 74 10.33 -12.47 -9.93
C VAL A 74 10.34 -13.99 -9.67
N ILE A 75 9.93 -14.42 -8.49
CA ILE A 75 9.86 -15.85 -8.10
C ILE A 75 8.89 -16.60 -9.02
N ALA A 76 7.71 -16.06 -9.30
CA ALA A 76 6.76 -16.70 -10.20
C ALA A 76 7.36 -16.92 -11.59
N ARG A 77 8.18 -15.98 -12.11
CA ARG A 77 8.86 -16.12 -13.40
C ARG A 77 10.05 -17.08 -13.34
N ILE A 78 10.89 -17.02 -12.31
CA ILE A 78 12.01 -17.96 -12.16
C ILE A 78 11.51 -19.40 -12.20
N PHE A 79 10.47 -19.71 -11.45
CA PHE A 79 9.93 -21.08 -11.30
C PHE A 79 8.78 -21.42 -12.27
N TYR A 80 8.41 -20.51 -13.17
CA TYR A 80 7.32 -20.70 -14.13
C TYR A 80 5.99 -21.09 -13.50
N LEU A 81 5.55 -20.35 -12.49
CA LEU A 81 4.31 -20.63 -11.75
C LEU A 81 3.09 -20.10 -12.52
N LYS A 82 2.30 -21.01 -13.09
CA LYS A 82 1.22 -20.68 -14.03
C LYS A 82 -0.08 -20.19 -13.40
N LYS A 83 -0.26 -20.33 -12.09
CA LYS A 83 -1.48 -19.92 -11.42
C LYS A 83 -1.42 -18.43 -11.03
N PRO A 84 -2.58 -17.76 -10.84
CA PRO A 84 -2.60 -16.41 -10.31
C PRO A 84 -1.92 -16.31 -8.93
N ILE A 85 -1.14 -15.24 -8.69
CA ILE A 85 -0.35 -15.05 -7.46
C ILE A 85 -1.20 -15.25 -6.19
N LYS A 86 -2.43 -14.75 -6.17
CA LYS A 86 -3.32 -14.89 -5.00
C LYS A 86 -3.55 -16.35 -4.58
N GLN A 87 -3.50 -17.27 -5.53
CA GLN A 87 -3.73 -18.71 -5.29
C GLN A 87 -2.46 -19.46 -4.86
N ILE A 88 -1.29 -18.90 -5.12
CA ILE A 88 0.01 -19.57 -4.95
C ILE A 88 0.96 -18.83 -4.00
N LYS A 89 0.47 -17.95 -3.14
CA LYS A 89 1.32 -17.20 -2.20
C LYS A 89 2.19 -18.09 -1.32
N LYS A 90 1.65 -19.23 -0.87
CA LYS A 90 2.40 -20.23 -0.08
C LYS A 90 3.54 -20.85 -0.91
N GLU A 91 3.26 -21.24 -2.14
CA GLU A 91 4.24 -21.81 -3.07
C GLU A 91 5.35 -20.81 -3.41
N ILE A 92 4.98 -19.55 -3.66
CA ILE A 92 5.94 -18.46 -3.88
C ILE A 92 6.85 -18.30 -2.67
N LYS A 93 6.27 -18.23 -1.45
CA LYS A 93 7.06 -18.11 -0.22
C LYS A 93 8.02 -19.26 -0.04
N GLN A 94 7.58 -20.50 -0.24
CA GLN A 94 8.43 -21.68 -0.15
C GLN A 94 9.59 -21.66 -1.18
N ASN A 95 9.33 -21.22 -2.39
CA ASN A 95 10.39 -21.10 -3.40
C ASN A 95 11.34 -19.92 -3.09
N ALA A 96 10.86 -18.82 -2.55
CA ALA A 96 11.70 -17.73 -2.07
C ALA A 96 12.59 -18.17 -0.90
N GLU A 97 12.06 -18.93 0.05
CA GLU A 97 12.81 -19.50 1.19
C GLU A 97 14.00 -20.37 0.73
N LYS A 98 13.82 -21.18 -0.32
CA LYS A 98 14.91 -22.00 -0.88
C LYS A 98 16.06 -21.18 -1.45
N LEU A 99 15.77 -19.96 -1.93
CA LEU A 99 16.75 -19.06 -2.52
C LEU A 99 17.35 -18.09 -1.50
N THR A 100 16.73 -17.95 -0.34
CA THR A 100 17.19 -17.00 0.71
C THR A 100 18.54 -17.46 1.28
N PRO A 101 19.62 -16.67 1.13
CA PRO A 101 20.94 -17.04 1.60
C PRO A 101 21.04 -16.98 3.14
N LYS A 102 22.11 -17.51 3.68
CA LYS A 102 22.42 -17.44 5.12
C LYS A 102 23.17 -16.16 5.49
N LEU A 103 23.91 -15.59 4.57
CA LEU A 103 24.72 -14.39 4.74
C LEU A 103 24.37 -13.37 3.63
N SER A 104 24.59 -12.09 3.86
CA SER A 104 24.26 -11.01 2.96
C SER A 104 22.78 -11.02 2.51
N ASN A 105 21.91 -11.37 3.46
CA ASN A 105 20.48 -11.50 3.17
C ASN A 105 19.87 -10.13 2.86
N GLY A 106 20.34 -9.07 3.52
CA GLY A 106 19.92 -7.70 3.24
C GLY A 106 20.19 -7.28 1.80
N ASP A 107 21.41 -7.51 1.30
CA ASP A 107 21.79 -7.22 -0.09
C ASP A 107 21.00 -8.06 -1.09
N TYR A 108 20.83 -9.36 -0.79
CA TYR A 108 20.05 -10.27 -1.62
C TYR A 108 18.59 -9.81 -1.79
N ILE A 109 17.94 -9.40 -0.71
CA ILE A 109 16.55 -8.91 -0.75
C ILE A 109 16.46 -7.62 -1.55
N GLN A 110 17.37 -6.67 -1.32
CA GLN A 110 17.41 -5.41 -2.08
C GLN A 110 17.64 -5.68 -3.57
N ALA A 111 18.60 -6.55 -3.91
CA ALA A 111 18.85 -6.93 -5.31
C ALA A 111 17.62 -7.56 -5.97
N LEU A 112 16.86 -8.41 -5.27
CA LEU A 112 15.61 -8.97 -5.81
C LEU A 112 14.52 -7.89 -6.00
N MET A 113 14.41 -6.94 -5.09
CA MET A 113 13.50 -5.80 -5.24
C MET A 113 13.88 -4.95 -6.45
N ASP A 114 15.18 -4.68 -6.65
CA ASP A 114 15.70 -3.90 -7.77
C ASP A 114 15.49 -4.63 -9.11
N ILE A 115 15.79 -5.91 -9.17
CA ILE A 115 15.46 -6.74 -10.34
C ILE A 115 13.97 -6.64 -10.65
N GLY A 116 13.11 -6.75 -9.65
CA GLY A 116 11.67 -6.65 -9.81
C GLY A 116 11.19 -5.27 -10.27
N SER A 117 11.78 -4.20 -9.76
CA SER A 117 11.35 -2.82 -10.07
C SER A 117 11.91 -2.30 -11.39
N LEU A 118 13.17 -2.63 -11.73
CA LEU A 118 13.91 -2.03 -12.83
C LEU A 118 13.97 -2.93 -14.08
N ILE A 119 14.06 -4.25 -13.91
CA ILE A 119 14.33 -5.22 -14.98
C ILE A 119 13.11 -6.11 -15.24
N CYS A 120 12.70 -6.87 -14.24
CA CYS A 120 11.62 -7.85 -14.33
C CYS A 120 10.24 -7.19 -14.11
N THR A 121 9.96 -6.13 -14.85
CA THR A 121 8.77 -5.29 -14.75
C THR A 121 7.47 -6.05 -15.12
N PRO A 122 6.28 -5.56 -14.69
CA PRO A 122 4.99 -6.21 -15.00
C PRO A 122 4.65 -6.26 -16.49
N LYS A 123 5.13 -5.25 -17.24
CA LYS A 123 4.99 -5.14 -18.71
C LYS A 123 6.39 -4.95 -19.29
N ASP A 124 6.62 -5.53 -20.43
CA ASP A 124 7.83 -5.37 -21.23
C ASP A 124 9.16 -5.44 -20.42
N PRO A 125 9.40 -6.57 -19.69
CA PRO A 125 10.61 -6.72 -18.91
C PRO A 125 11.83 -6.84 -19.82
N THR A 126 12.94 -6.22 -19.39
CA THR A 126 14.24 -6.22 -20.12
C THR A 126 15.05 -7.45 -19.76
N CYS A 127 14.58 -8.63 -20.18
CA CYS A 127 15.15 -9.92 -19.78
C CYS A 127 16.62 -10.10 -20.19
N ASP A 128 17.04 -9.53 -21.31
CA ASP A 128 18.42 -9.64 -21.81
C ASP A 128 19.44 -8.92 -20.91
N ASN A 129 18.97 -7.96 -20.09
CA ASN A 129 19.79 -7.29 -19.07
C ASN A 129 19.66 -7.94 -17.69
N CYS A 130 18.95 -9.06 -17.55
CA CYS A 130 18.67 -9.64 -16.25
C CYS A 130 19.85 -10.51 -15.77
N PRO A 131 20.46 -10.21 -14.60
CA PRO A 131 21.62 -10.96 -14.11
C PRO A 131 21.30 -12.43 -13.79
N ILE A 132 20.02 -12.75 -13.61
CA ILE A 132 19.54 -14.11 -13.31
C ILE A 132 18.80 -14.76 -14.49
N GLU A 133 18.95 -14.23 -15.71
CA GLU A 133 18.28 -14.75 -16.92
C GLU A 133 18.48 -16.27 -17.11
N LYS A 134 19.72 -16.72 -16.95
CA LYS A 134 20.10 -18.14 -17.15
C LYS A 134 19.30 -19.12 -16.27
N PHE A 135 18.82 -18.66 -15.11
CA PHE A 135 18.03 -19.46 -14.16
C PHE A 135 16.53 -19.32 -14.37
N CYS A 136 16.07 -18.41 -15.23
CA CYS A 136 14.66 -18.10 -15.41
C CYS A 136 13.98 -19.12 -16.35
N ILE A 137 13.15 -20.00 -15.79
CA ILE A 137 12.40 -20.99 -16.58
C ILE A 137 11.41 -20.32 -17.53
N THR A 138 10.78 -19.24 -17.09
CA THR A 138 9.80 -18.48 -17.90
C THR A 138 10.44 -17.85 -19.14
N LYS A 139 11.66 -17.31 -19.03
CA LYS A 139 12.40 -16.78 -20.19
C LYS A 139 12.75 -17.90 -21.17
N LYS A 140 13.25 -19.03 -20.68
CA LYS A 140 13.56 -20.21 -21.51
C LYS A 140 12.34 -20.75 -22.29
N LYS A 141 11.15 -20.53 -21.77
CA LYS A 141 9.88 -20.95 -22.38
C LYS A 141 9.21 -19.84 -23.21
N ASN A 142 9.84 -18.68 -23.39
CA ASN A 142 9.30 -17.51 -24.08
C ASN A 142 7.91 -17.06 -23.55
N ALA A 143 7.64 -17.26 -22.25
CA ALA A 143 6.32 -17.04 -21.64
C ALA A 143 6.29 -15.87 -20.64
N VAL A 144 7.22 -14.91 -20.76
CA VAL A 144 7.43 -13.85 -19.76
C VAL A 144 6.21 -12.95 -19.60
N ASN A 145 5.46 -12.71 -20.67
CA ASN A 145 4.25 -11.87 -20.64
C ASN A 145 3.01 -12.62 -20.09
N GLU A 146 3.07 -13.95 -20.00
CA GLU A 146 1.99 -14.77 -19.45
C GLU A 146 2.10 -14.94 -17.93
N ILE A 147 3.30 -14.77 -17.37
CA ILE A 147 3.58 -14.99 -15.95
C ILE A 147 3.94 -13.66 -15.27
N PRO A 148 3.36 -13.38 -14.13
CA PRO A 148 2.28 -14.12 -13.44
C PRO A 148 0.93 -13.96 -14.11
N LYS A 149 0.08 -14.99 -14.00
CA LYS A 149 -1.26 -14.95 -14.57
C LYS A 149 -2.10 -13.85 -13.89
N LYS A 150 -2.70 -12.97 -14.70
CA LYS A 150 -3.53 -11.89 -14.21
C LYS A 150 -4.89 -12.42 -13.75
N ILE A 151 -5.39 -11.87 -12.65
CA ILE A 151 -6.80 -12.03 -12.29
C ILE A 151 -7.56 -10.86 -12.91
N ILE A 152 -8.66 -11.14 -13.58
CA ILE A 152 -9.60 -10.11 -14.02
C ILE A 152 -10.11 -9.43 -12.73
N LYS A 153 -9.84 -8.15 -12.59
CA LYS A 153 -10.37 -7.36 -11.48
C LYS A 153 -11.79 -6.95 -11.81
N ASN A 154 -12.68 -7.10 -10.84
CA ASN A 154 -13.99 -6.47 -10.92
C ASN A 154 -13.82 -4.95 -10.95
N ASP A 155 -14.78 -4.27 -11.56
CA ASP A 155 -14.82 -2.82 -11.58
C ASP A 155 -14.80 -2.25 -10.16
N LYS A 156 -14.08 -1.14 -10.01
CA LYS A 156 -14.03 -0.44 -8.72
C LYS A 156 -15.41 0.14 -8.40
N PRO A 157 -15.88 0.03 -7.15
CA PRO A 157 -17.15 0.63 -6.79
C PRO A 157 -17.08 2.16 -6.88
N VAL A 158 -17.99 2.75 -7.63
CA VAL A 158 -18.18 4.20 -7.68
C VAL A 158 -19.14 4.60 -6.55
N ARG A 159 -18.82 5.66 -5.83
CA ARG A 159 -19.69 6.27 -4.82
C ARG A 159 -19.93 7.71 -5.15
N GLU A 160 -21.17 8.16 -5.02
CA GLU A 160 -21.53 9.57 -5.15
C GLU A 160 -21.82 10.16 -3.77
N GLY A 161 -21.47 11.42 -3.56
CA GLY A 161 -21.72 12.16 -2.33
C GLY A 161 -21.91 13.65 -2.63
N ILE A 162 -22.58 14.35 -1.71
CA ILE A 162 -22.73 15.80 -1.78
C ILE A 162 -21.70 16.43 -0.84
N VAL A 163 -20.99 17.41 -1.36
CA VAL A 163 -20.00 18.19 -0.60
C VAL A 163 -20.49 19.63 -0.50
N TYR A 164 -20.43 20.19 0.70
CA TYR A 164 -20.89 21.52 0.97
C TYR A 164 -19.71 22.49 1.06
N TRP A 165 -19.68 23.48 0.19
CA TRP A 165 -18.74 24.59 0.27
C TRP A 165 -19.40 25.74 1.02
N ILE A 166 -19.12 25.86 2.31
CA ILE A 166 -19.73 26.84 3.19
C ILE A 166 -18.72 27.93 3.52
N LYS A 167 -19.09 29.19 3.26
CA LYS A 167 -18.28 30.37 3.59
C LYS A 167 -19.01 31.26 4.60
N ASN A 168 -18.25 31.83 5.51
CA ASN A 168 -18.75 32.91 6.37
C ASN A 168 -18.60 34.28 5.69
N LYS A 169 -19.04 35.38 6.37
CA LYS A 169 -18.94 36.75 5.89
C LYS A 169 -17.49 37.22 5.66
N ASN A 170 -16.52 36.60 6.33
CA ASN A 170 -15.09 36.92 6.21
C ASN A 170 -14.39 36.02 5.17
N ASN A 171 -15.12 35.35 4.27
CA ASN A 171 -14.60 34.41 3.28
C ASN A 171 -13.87 33.19 3.85
N GLN A 172 -13.98 32.90 5.14
CA GLN A 172 -13.43 31.68 5.73
C GLN A 172 -14.31 30.50 5.37
N ILE A 173 -13.66 29.35 5.12
CA ILE A 173 -14.32 28.12 4.66
C ILE A 173 -14.49 27.17 5.85
N LEU A 174 -15.69 26.59 6.00
CA LEU A 174 -15.96 25.60 7.02
C LEU A 174 -15.35 24.26 6.60
N LEU A 175 -14.46 23.75 7.43
CA LEU A 175 -13.92 22.39 7.36
C LEU A 175 -14.25 21.62 8.64
N LYS A 176 -14.43 20.32 8.53
CA LYS A 176 -14.51 19.44 9.69
C LYS A 176 -13.36 18.45 9.68
N ARG A 177 -12.96 17.97 10.86
CA ARG A 177 -11.97 16.89 10.96
C ARG A 177 -12.69 15.55 10.83
N ARG A 178 -12.14 14.66 9.97
CA ARG A 178 -12.63 13.30 9.81
C ARG A 178 -12.42 12.50 11.09
N GLU A 179 -13.30 11.54 11.31
CA GLU A 179 -13.20 10.62 12.44
C GLU A 179 -11.90 9.78 12.36
N GLU A 180 -11.47 9.23 13.49
CA GLU A 180 -10.26 8.41 13.57
C GLU A 180 -10.36 7.09 12.79
N ASN A 181 -11.57 6.66 12.45
CA ASN A 181 -11.85 5.47 11.66
C ASN A 181 -12.35 5.84 10.25
N GLY A 182 -12.07 4.98 9.28
CA GLY A 182 -12.57 5.13 7.90
C GLY A 182 -11.53 5.66 6.92
N LEU A 183 -12.01 6.32 5.87
CA LEU A 183 -11.19 6.84 4.78
C LEU A 183 -10.50 8.14 5.20
N LEU A 184 -9.17 8.23 5.08
CA LEU A 184 -8.34 9.39 5.41
C LEU A 184 -8.60 9.93 6.84
N PRO A 185 -8.44 9.11 7.89
CA PRO A 185 -8.81 9.46 9.26
C PRO A 185 -7.99 10.63 9.80
N GLY A 186 -8.68 11.55 10.52
CA GLY A 186 -8.08 12.73 11.14
C GLY A 186 -7.72 13.87 10.18
N MET A 187 -7.95 13.74 8.88
CA MET A 187 -7.75 14.81 7.91
C MET A 187 -8.91 15.80 7.91
N LEU A 188 -8.65 17.03 7.45
CA LEU A 188 -9.69 18.02 7.23
C LEU A 188 -10.47 17.69 5.94
N GLU A 189 -11.78 17.82 6.00
CA GLU A 189 -12.67 17.65 4.85
C GLU A 189 -13.75 18.74 4.82
N PHE A 190 -14.30 18.98 3.65
CA PHE A 190 -15.55 19.74 3.54
C PHE A 190 -16.68 18.94 4.17
N PRO A 191 -17.65 19.58 4.85
CA PRO A 191 -18.86 18.89 5.26
C PRO A 191 -19.49 18.16 4.08
N SER A 192 -19.81 16.88 4.25
CA SER A 192 -20.32 16.03 3.18
C SER A 192 -21.44 15.13 3.67
N TYR A 193 -22.26 14.69 2.73
CA TYR A 193 -23.40 13.82 3.02
C TYR A 193 -23.52 12.68 2.00
N ASN A 194 -23.92 11.53 2.48
CA ASN A 194 -24.41 10.38 1.72
C ASN A 194 -23.45 9.84 0.65
N TRP A 195 -22.25 9.46 1.06
CA TRP A 195 -21.33 8.70 0.19
C TRP A 195 -21.87 7.27 -0.01
N SER A 196 -22.69 7.06 -1.03
CA SER A 196 -23.31 5.77 -1.31
C SER A 196 -23.00 5.26 -2.73
N LYS A 197 -23.25 3.96 -2.95
CA LYS A 197 -23.20 3.34 -4.28
C LYS A 197 -24.44 3.69 -5.12
N ASN A 198 -25.50 4.11 -4.48
CA ASN A 198 -26.76 4.47 -5.14
C ASN A 198 -26.71 5.95 -5.55
N LYS A 199 -27.36 6.28 -6.67
CA LYS A 199 -27.53 7.68 -7.07
C LYS A 199 -28.23 8.46 -5.97
N ILE A 200 -27.76 9.67 -5.73
CA ILE A 200 -28.35 10.58 -4.74
C ILE A 200 -29.69 11.05 -5.25
N ASN A 201 -30.76 10.79 -4.49
CA ASN A 201 -32.07 11.30 -4.79
C ASN A 201 -32.20 12.79 -4.43
N GLU A 202 -33.08 13.52 -5.15
CA GLU A 202 -33.30 14.95 -4.89
C GLU A 202 -33.81 15.24 -3.47
N ASN A 203 -34.51 14.30 -2.83
CA ASN A 203 -35.00 14.40 -1.46
C ASN A 203 -33.89 14.31 -0.39
N ASP A 204 -32.73 13.78 -0.73
CA ASP A 204 -31.55 13.68 0.16
C ASP A 204 -30.88 15.04 0.40
N LYS A 205 -31.34 16.11 -0.27
CA LYS A 205 -30.78 17.46 -0.22
C LYS A 205 -31.05 18.24 1.08
N LYS A 206 -31.85 17.69 2.01
CA LYS A 206 -32.46 18.45 3.13
C LYS A 206 -31.69 18.42 4.46
N ILE A 207 -30.39 18.15 4.47
CA ILE A 207 -29.69 17.76 5.72
C ILE A 207 -28.96 18.86 6.43
N LEU A 208 -28.69 19.96 5.77
CA LEU A 208 -28.30 21.18 6.48
C LEU A 208 -29.41 22.21 6.29
N SER A 209 -29.99 22.66 7.39
CA SER A 209 -30.97 23.77 7.43
C SER A 209 -30.31 25.11 7.01
N ILE A 210 -29.43 25.06 6.01
CA ILE A 210 -28.71 26.22 5.51
C ILE A 210 -29.59 26.90 4.47
N LYS A 211 -30.07 28.08 4.81
CA LYS A 211 -30.76 28.94 3.87
C LYS A 211 -29.77 29.44 2.81
N ASN A 212 -30.24 29.60 1.55
CA ASN A 212 -29.46 30.13 0.41
C ASN A 212 -28.33 29.21 -0.10
N THR A 213 -28.63 27.96 -0.36
CA THR A 213 -27.68 27.06 -1.06
C THR A 213 -27.85 27.15 -2.57
N LYS A 214 -26.72 27.17 -3.30
CA LYS A 214 -26.68 27.08 -4.77
C LYS A 214 -26.00 25.79 -5.16
N LYS A 215 -26.64 25.02 -6.02
CA LYS A 215 -26.03 23.82 -6.62
C LYS A 215 -25.00 24.23 -7.67
N LEU A 216 -23.77 23.71 -7.57
CA LEU A 216 -22.77 23.85 -8.62
C LEU A 216 -22.94 22.69 -9.62
N GLU A 217 -22.89 23.00 -10.89
CA GLU A 217 -23.07 22.02 -11.99
C GLU A 217 -21.85 21.11 -12.13
N LYS A 218 -20.66 21.61 -11.76
CA LYS A 218 -19.40 20.88 -11.92
C LYS A 218 -19.27 19.78 -10.89
N LYS A 219 -19.11 18.53 -11.35
CA LYS A 219 -18.78 17.38 -10.51
C LYS A 219 -17.27 17.25 -10.40
N VAL A 220 -16.77 16.86 -9.21
CA VAL A 220 -15.38 16.51 -8.98
C VAL A 220 -15.29 15.00 -8.84
N MET A 221 -14.42 14.38 -9.64
CA MET A 221 -14.11 12.96 -9.53
C MET A 221 -12.74 12.77 -8.89
N HIS A 222 -12.65 11.79 -8.00
CA HIS A 222 -11.38 11.37 -7.40
C HIS A 222 -11.32 9.85 -7.37
N GLU A 223 -10.20 9.28 -7.83
CA GLU A 223 -9.96 7.85 -7.80
C GLU A 223 -8.94 7.52 -6.71
N PHE A 224 -9.31 6.60 -5.82
CA PHE A 224 -8.39 6.07 -4.83
C PHE A 224 -7.70 4.81 -5.37
N SER A 225 -6.44 4.63 -5.02
CA SER A 225 -5.62 3.50 -5.49
C SER A 225 -6.07 2.14 -4.93
N HIS A 226 -6.96 2.14 -3.94
CA HIS A 226 -7.50 0.92 -3.29
C HIS A 226 -8.97 1.06 -2.91
#